data_43f48f6ebfc5ec39a0fe4d36ab2fddeb
#
_entry.id   43f48f6ebfc5ec39a0fe4d36ab2fddeb
#
_cell.length_a   1.000
_cell.length_b   1.000
_cell.length_c   1.000
_cell.angle_alpha   90.00
_cell.angle_beta   90.00
_cell.angle_gamma   90.00
#
_symmetry.space_group_name_H-M   'P 1'
#
loop_
_entity.id
_entity.type
_entity.pdbx_description
1 polymer ?
#
loop_
_entity_poly.entity_id
_entity_poly.type
_entity_poly.pdbx_seq_one_letter_code
_entity_poly.pdbx_strand_id
1 'polypeptide(L)'
;MLAALAAVRDKTAFDLHCIHVEHGIRPAEESLGDAAFVQSLCEQFGIPCRVVSIAPGKIAAAAKDRGMGIEAAARHYRHRAWLREAAQFETEARILTAHTADDMLETVLMRLLRGAGPSGLAAMPVSRGRILRPLISLSRRDVLNYLSEKKILWREDSTNSDIHFLRNRVRRRLIPLLEESFPQWRVGVAALGETQSLVADFMQREAALRVQWEASSLSLSTDTETFFAQPPIIREEALFQGIDQLLPSARASHTIKRKNIRRFCAGEITAIDLGSLRLKKDSRRITISIFSDPRSRIRT
;
A
#
# COMPACT_ATOMS: atom_id res chain seq x y z
N MET A 1 -12.68 -15.13 -3.32
CA MET A 1 -12.94 -14.49 -2.00
C MET A 1 -14.43 -14.26 -1.79
N LEU A 2 -15.15 -13.53 -2.65
CA LEU A 2 -16.59 -13.24 -2.47
C LEU A 2 -17.39 -14.53 -2.19
N ALA A 3 -17.29 -15.54 -3.05
CA ALA A 3 -17.95 -16.82 -2.90
C ALA A 3 -17.58 -17.58 -1.60
N ALA A 4 -16.32 -17.54 -1.20
CA ALA A 4 -15.88 -18.15 0.06
C ALA A 4 -16.47 -17.44 1.28
N LEU A 5 -16.52 -16.10 1.25
CA LEU A 5 -17.13 -15.30 2.31
C LEU A 5 -18.65 -15.50 2.38
N ALA A 6 -19.34 -15.61 1.23
CA ALA A 6 -20.75 -15.94 1.19
C ALA A 6 -21.04 -17.28 1.88
N ALA A 7 -20.23 -18.31 1.60
CA ALA A 7 -20.38 -19.63 2.21
C ALA A 7 -20.09 -19.66 3.73
N VAL A 8 -19.28 -18.70 4.23
CA VAL A 8 -18.97 -18.56 5.66
C VAL A 8 -19.99 -17.69 6.37
N ARG A 9 -20.56 -16.68 5.72
CA ARG A 9 -21.57 -15.76 6.28
C ARG A 9 -22.72 -16.52 6.92
N ASP A 10 -23.19 -17.58 6.28
CA ASP A 10 -24.34 -18.37 6.76
C ASP A 10 -24.03 -19.12 8.06
N LYS A 11 -22.75 -19.23 8.43
CA LYS A 11 -22.25 -19.90 9.65
C LYS A 11 -21.79 -18.94 10.73
N THR A 12 -21.64 -17.67 10.40
CA THR A 12 -21.09 -16.63 11.29
C THR A 12 -21.88 -15.34 11.13
N ALA A 13 -22.18 -14.67 12.24
CA ALA A 13 -22.99 -13.45 12.23
C ALA A 13 -22.13 -12.25 11.82
N PHE A 14 -21.99 -11.99 10.50
CA PHE A 14 -21.46 -10.72 9.99
C PHE A 14 -22.17 -10.28 8.72
N ASP A 15 -22.27 -8.99 8.53
CA ASP A 15 -22.78 -8.39 7.31
C ASP A 15 -21.69 -8.30 6.25
N LEU A 16 -22.00 -8.67 5.02
CA LEU A 16 -21.09 -8.66 3.90
C LEU A 16 -21.58 -7.72 2.80
N HIS A 17 -20.75 -6.77 2.42
CA HIS A 17 -20.99 -5.83 1.33
C HIS A 17 -19.84 -5.91 0.32
N CYS A 18 -20.15 -5.82 -0.97
CA CYS A 18 -19.18 -5.76 -2.03
C CYS A 18 -19.02 -4.32 -2.53
N ILE A 19 -17.76 -3.90 -2.74
CA ILE A 19 -17.44 -2.62 -3.36
C ILE A 19 -16.59 -2.90 -4.59
N HIS A 20 -17.13 -2.60 -5.76
CA HIS A 20 -16.37 -2.59 -7.02
C HIS A 20 -15.93 -1.16 -7.34
N VAL A 21 -14.63 -0.96 -7.60
CA VAL A 21 -14.10 0.37 -7.95
C VAL A 21 -13.69 0.36 -9.41
N GLU A 22 -14.45 1.11 -10.22
CA GLU A 22 -14.14 1.36 -11.61
C GLU A 22 -13.16 2.52 -11.73
N HIS A 23 -12.01 2.27 -12.34
CA HIS A 23 -10.90 3.23 -12.37
C HIS A 23 -10.98 4.25 -13.52
N GLY A 24 -11.83 4.06 -14.53
CA GLY A 24 -11.92 4.92 -15.71
C GLY A 24 -10.61 5.01 -16.52
N ILE A 25 -9.76 3.97 -16.47
CA ILE A 25 -8.48 3.90 -17.20
C ILE A 25 -8.64 3.09 -18.49
N ARG A 26 -9.49 2.06 -18.44
CA ARG A 26 -9.78 1.16 -19.56
C ARG A 26 -10.96 1.67 -20.42
N PRO A 27 -11.14 1.14 -21.63
CA PRO A 27 -12.35 1.38 -22.42
C PRO A 27 -13.62 1.11 -21.59
N ALA A 28 -14.63 1.94 -21.77
CA ALA A 28 -15.86 1.87 -20.98
C ALA A 28 -16.54 0.49 -21.06
N GLU A 29 -16.54 -0.13 -22.23
CA GLU A 29 -17.14 -1.45 -22.46
C GLU A 29 -16.52 -2.55 -21.58
N GLU A 30 -15.19 -2.58 -21.46
CA GLU A 30 -14.50 -3.55 -20.61
C GLU A 30 -14.80 -3.30 -19.13
N SER A 31 -14.74 -2.04 -18.70
CA SER A 31 -14.99 -1.64 -17.31
C SER A 31 -16.43 -1.93 -16.91
N LEU A 32 -17.40 -1.65 -17.77
CA LEU A 32 -18.82 -1.95 -17.56
C LEU A 32 -19.07 -3.46 -17.49
N GLY A 33 -18.41 -4.23 -18.37
CA GLY A 33 -18.50 -5.69 -18.36
C GLY A 33 -17.97 -6.30 -17.05
N ASP A 34 -16.90 -5.75 -16.49
CA ASP A 34 -16.37 -6.21 -15.19
C ASP A 34 -17.30 -5.84 -14.04
N ALA A 35 -17.86 -4.64 -14.04
CA ALA A 35 -18.84 -4.20 -13.05
C ALA A 35 -20.10 -5.06 -13.08
N ALA A 36 -20.68 -5.31 -14.28
CA ALA A 36 -21.85 -6.14 -14.46
C ALA A 36 -21.59 -7.59 -13.99
N PHE A 37 -20.43 -8.16 -14.28
CA PHE A 37 -20.05 -9.50 -13.81
C PHE A 37 -20.01 -9.56 -12.27
N VAL A 38 -19.39 -8.57 -11.62
CA VAL A 38 -19.32 -8.51 -10.15
C VAL A 38 -20.72 -8.35 -9.56
N GLN A 39 -21.57 -7.49 -10.13
CA GLN A 39 -22.96 -7.31 -9.67
C GLN A 39 -23.76 -8.61 -9.78
N SER A 40 -23.72 -9.30 -10.94
CA SER A 40 -24.41 -10.58 -11.13
C SER A 40 -23.93 -11.64 -10.13
N LEU A 41 -22.63 -11.71 -9.87
CA LEU A 41 -22.10 -12.62 -8.87
C LEU A 41 -22.57 -12.28 -7.45
N CYS A 42 -22.67 -11.00 -7.12
CA CYS A 42 -23.18 -10.54 -5.84
C CYS A 42 -24.66 -10.89 -5.68
N GLU A 43 -25.47 -10.70 -6.74
CA GLU A 43 -26.89 -11.10 -6.76
C GLU A 43 -27.06 -12.60 -6.50
N GLN A 44 -26.26 -13.45 -7.14
CA GLN A 44 -26.28 -14.91 -6.91
C GLN A 44 -26.04 -15.30 -5.46
N PHE A 45 -25.20 -14.52 -4.74
CA PHE A 45 -24.89 -14.79 -3.34
C PHE A 45 -25.71 -13.95 -2.35
N GLY A 46 -26.67 -13.15 -2.82
CA GLY A 46 -27.45 -12.26 -1.96
C GLY A 46 -26.59 -11.25 -1.19
N ILE A 47 -25.57 -10.69 -1.86
CA ILE A 47 -24.62 -9.73 -1.26
C ILE A 47 -24.88 -8.35 -1.88
N PRO A 48 -25.18 -7.30 -1.08
CA PRO A 48 -25.28 -5.93 -1.59
C PRO A 48 -23.97 -5.53 -2.29
N CYS A 49 -24.10 -4.99 -3.51
CA CYS A 49 -22.95 -4.54 -4.31
C CYS A 49 -23.05 -3.06 -4.62
N ARG A 50 -21.98 -2.33 -4.36
CA ARG A 50 -21.85 -0.92 -4.73
C ARG A 50 -20.71 -0.73 -5.73
N VAL A 51 -21.02 -0.13 -6.88
CA VAL A 51 -20.04 0.28 -7.88
C VAL A 51 -19.67 1.74 -7.63
N VAL A 52 -18.38 2.02 -7.47
CA VAL A 52 -17.82 3.36 -7.29
C VAL A 52 -16.98 3.70 -8.52
N SER A 53 -17.47 4.60 -9.35
CA SER A 53 -16.77 5.02 -10.57
C SER A 53 -15.88 6.24 -10.30
N ILE A 54 -14.65 6.18 -10.79
CA ILE A 54 -13.70 7.30 -10.81
C ILE A 54 -13.78 7.94 -12.19
N ALA A 55 -14.03 9.25 -12.24
CA ALA A 55 -14.17 9.96 -13.50
C ALA A 55 -12.96 9.72 -14.44
N PRO A 56 -13.20 9.49 -15.73
CA PRO A 56 -12.14 9.29 -16.74
C PRO A 56 -11.11 10.42 -16.68
N GLY A 57 -9.84 10.08 -16.85
CA GLY A 57 -8.72 11.04 -16.82
C GLY A 57 -8.29 11.50 -15.41
N LYS A 58 -9.11 11.34 -14.38
CA LYS A 58 -8.80 11.79 -13.01
C LYS A 58 -7.56 11.12 -12.43
N ILE A 59 -7.39 9.84 -12.69
CA ILE A 59 -6.21 9.06 -12.24
C ILE A 59 -4.96 9.52 -12.97
N ALA A 60 -5.04 9.73 -14.30
CA ALA A 60 -3.92 10.20 -15.10
C ALA A 60 -3.48 11.62 -14.69
N ALA A 61 -4.43 12.53 -14.47
CA ALA A 61 -4.15 13.87 -13.95
C ALA A 61 -3.44 13.81 -12.59
N ALA A 62 -3.97 13.03 -11.64
CA ALA A 62 -3.37 12.89 -10.32
C ALA A 62 -1.99 12.21 -10.37
N ALA A 63 -1.75 11.28 -11.28
CA ALA A 63 -0.45 10.67 -11.50
C ALA A 63 0.58 11.71 -11.96
N LYS A 64 0.21 12.57 -12.91
CA LYS A 64 1.04 13.68 -13.41
C LYS A 64 1.34 14.72 -12.32
N ASP A 65 0.29 15.19 -11.63
CA ASP A 65 0.41 16.24 -10.62
C ASP A 65 1.28 15.83 -9.43
N ARG A 66 1.24 14.55 -9.05
CA ARG A 66 1.98 14.00 -7.91
C ARG A 66 3.30 13.33 -8.29
N GLY A 67 3.66 13.29 -9.57
CA GLY A 67 4.87 12.64 -10.06
C GLY A 67 4.90 11.14 -9.75
N MET A 68 3.74 10.45 -9.77
CA MET A 68 3.62 9.02 -9.49
C MET A 68 3.15 8.25 -10.73
N GLY A 69 3.37 6.92 -10.74
CA GLY A 69 2.83 6.07 -11.82
C GLY A 69 1.30 5.95 -11.74
N ILE A 70 0.67 5.68 -12.89
CA ILE A 70 -0.78 5.49 -13.01
C ILE A 70 -1.28 4.39 -12.06
N GLU A 71 -0.56 3.27 -11.94
CA GLU A 71 -0.90 2.17 -11.01
C GLU A 71 -0.94 2.63 -9.55
N ALA A 72 0.05 3.44 -9.13
CA ALA A 72 0.10 3.99 -7.78
C ALA A 72 -1.05 4.99 -7.53
N ALA A 73 -1.38 5.81 -8.51
CA ALA A 73 -2.52 6.72 -8.45
C ALA A 73 -3.85 5.95 -8.39
N ALA A 74 -4.05 4.95 -9.24
CA ALA A 74 -5.23 4.08 -9.22
C ALA A 74 -5.40 3.39 -7.86
N ARG A 75 -4.31 2.83 -7.30
CA ARG A 75 -4.30 2.24 -5.97
C ARG A 75 -4.69 3.25 -4.88
N HIS A 76 -4.20 4.49 -4.94
CA HIS A 76 -4.55 5.55 -4.00
C HIS A 76 -6.06 5.88 -4.04
N TYR A 77 -6.62 6.06 -5.23
CA TYR A 77 -8.06 6.33 -5.39
C TYR A 77 -8.92 5.16 -4.92
N ARG A 78 -8.55 3.94 -5.25
CA ARG A 78 -9.22 2.72 -4.79
C ARG A 78 -9.24 2.63 -3.27
N HIS A 79 -8.12 2.89 -2.64
CA HIS A 79 -8.00 2.85 -1.18
C HIS A 79 -8.90 3.91 -0.51
N ARG A 80 -8.92 5.13 -1.08
CA ARG A 80 -9.82 6.19 -0.60
C ARG A 80 -11.29 5.84 -0.77
N ALA A 81 -11.66 5.24 -1.89
CA ALA A 81 -13.03 4.77 -2.12
C ALA A 81 -13.43 3.75 -1.06
N TRP A 82 -12.61 2.73 -0.80
CA TRP A 82 -12.89 1.73 0.23
C TRP A 82 -13.05 2.32 1.63
N LEU A 83 -12.15 3.21 2.02
CA LEU A 83 -12.22 3.85 3.35
C LEU A 83 -13.46 4.75 3.48
N ARG A 84 -13.83 5.45 2.42
CA ARG A 84 -15.04 6.29 2.40
C ARG A 84 -16.31 5.46 2.52
N GLU A 85 -16.39 4.35 1.81
CA GLU A 85 -17.53 3.44 1.89
C GLU A 85 -17.59 2.74 3.27
N ALA A 86 -16.45 2.28 3.78
CA ALA A 86 -16.38 1.68 5.11
C ALA A 86 -16.77 2.64 6.24
N ALA A 87 -16.57 3.94 6.05
CA ALA A 87 -16.96 4.96 7.03
C ALA A 87 -18.48 5.23 7.10
N GLN A 88 -19.28 4.68 6.16
CA GLN A 88 -20.73 4.84 6.15
C GLN A 88 -21.44 3.84 7.08
N PHE A 89 -20.73 2.83 7.58
CA PHE A 89 -21.28 1.86 8.51
C PHE A 89 -21.14 2.36 9.96
N GLU A 90 -22.18 2.20 10.74
CA GLU A 90 -22.19 2.59 12.17
C GLU A 90 -21.22 1.76 13.00
N THR A 91 -21.01 0.49 12.63
CA THR A 91 -20.02 -0.40 13.24
C THR A 91 -18.66 -0.28 12.59
N GLU A 92 -17.59 -0.74 13.26
CA GLU A 92 -16.25 -0.76 12.70
C GLU A 92 -16.14 -1.75 11.52
N ALA A 93 -16.42 -1.28 10.30
CA ALA A 93 -16.32 -2.10 9.11
C ALA A 93 -14.87 -2.46 8.79
N ARG A 94 -14.63 -3.73 8.42
CA ARG A 94 -13.35 -4.25 7.93
C ARG A 94 -13.36 -4.36 6.40
N ILE A 95 -12.27 -3.99 5.76
CA ILE A 95 -12.10 -4.03 4.32
C ILE A 95 -11.32 -5.29 3.96
N LEU A 96 -11.97 -6.24 3.28
CA LEU A 96 -11.33 -7.48 2.87
C LEU A 96 -10.79 -7.36 1.45
N THR A 97 -9.53 -7.77 1.25
CA THR A 97 -8.89 -7.77 -0.07
C THR A 97 -8.37 -9.15 -0.43
N ALA A 98 -8.51 -9.54 -1.70
CA ALA A 98 -8.15 -10.86 -2.20
C ALA A 98 -6.65 -11.00 -2.56
N HIS A 99 -5.76 -10.39 -1.76
CA HIS A 99 -4.33 -10.61 -1.94
C HIS A 99 -3.95 -12.03 -1.54
N THR A 100 -3.12 -12.67 -2.35
CA THR A 100 -2.62 -14.04 -2.20
C THR A 100 -1.15 -14.09 -1.81
N ALA A 101 -0.61 -15.27 -1.53
CA ALA A 101 0.82 -15.50 -1.33
C ALA A 101 1.64 -15.06 -2.55
N ASP A 102 1.14 -15.30 -3.77
CA ASP A 102 1.80 -14.83 -4.99
C ASP A 102 1.89 -13.29 -5.05
N ASP A 103 0.84 -12.58 -4.65
CA ASP A 103 0.86 -11.11 -4.58
C ASP A 103 1.88 -10.58 -3.55
N MET A 104 2.04 -11.28 -2.44
CA MET A 104 3.05 -10.96 -1.43
C MET A 104 4.46 -11.15 -2.00
N LEU A 105 4.75 -12.31 -2.60
CA LEU A 105 6.06 -12.61 -3.20
C LEU A 105 6.42 -11.64 -4.32
N GLU A 106 5.48 -11.35 -5.24
CA GLU A 106 5.64 -10.33 -6.28
C GLU A 106 6.03 -8.98 -5.67
N THR A 107 5.33 -8.58 -4.59
CA THR A 107 5.56 -7.30 -3.92
C THR A 107 6.96 -7.26 -3.27
N VAL A 108 7.40 -8.31 -2.60
CA VAL A 108 8.74 -8.40 -2.00
C VAL A 108 9.81 -8.32 -3.09
N LEU A 109 9.69 -9.10 -4.17
CA LEU A 109 10.62 -9.06 -5.31
C LEU A 109 10.70 -7.66 -5.94
N MET A 110 9.56 -7.04 -6.23
CA MET A 110 9.53 -5.69 -6.80
C MET A 110 10.20 -4.65 -5.90
N ARG A 111 10.05 -4.78 -4.60
CA ARG A 111 10.64 -3.87 -3.62
C ARG A 111 12.13 -4.13 -3.42
N LEU A 112 12.56 -5.40 -3.46
CA LEU A 112 13.96 -5.79 -3.45
C LEU A 112 14.71 -5.19 -4.64
N LEU A 113 14.16 -5.33 -5.85
CA LEU A 113 14.75 -4.78 -7.08
C LEU A 113 14.81 -3.24 -7.09
N ARG A 114 14.00 -2.57 -6.26
CA ARG A 114 14.03 -1.12 -6.07
C ARG A 114 14.93 -0.66 -4.91
N GLY A 115 15.62 -1.59 -4.23
CA GLY A 115 16.49 -1.28 -3.10
C GLY A 115 15.75 -0.87 -1.84
N ALA A 116 14.58 -1.47 -1.58
CA ALA A 116 13.85 -1.20 -0.35
C ALA A 116 14.62 -1.69 0.89
N GLY A 117 14.51 -0.96 1.99
CA GLY A 117 15.02 -1.38 3.30
C GLY A 117 14.03 -2.29 4.04
N PRO A 118 14.33 -2.63 5.33
CA PRO A 118 13.55 -3.58 6.10
C PRO A 118 12.05 -3.34 6.09
N SER A 119 11.57 -2.17 6.48
CA SER A 119 10.15 -1.82 6.46
C SER A 119 9.50 -1.92 5.07
N GLY A 120 10.29 -1.76 4.01
CA GLY A 120 9.82 -1.92 2.63
C GLY A 120 9.79 -3.37 2.18
N LEU A 121 10.71 -4.21 2.64
CA LEU A 121 10.80 -5.65 2.32
C LEU A 121 9.92 -6.52 3.22
N ALA A 122 9.40 -5.95 4.31
CA ALA A 122 8.50 -6.65 5.21
C ALA A 122 7.34 -7.31 4.45
N ALA A 123 7.01 -8.54 4.83
CA ALA A 123 5.90 -9.29 4.28
C ALA A 123 4.59 -8.52 4.43
N MET A 124 3.68 -8.77 3.50
CA MET A 124 2.37 -8.15 3.57
C MET A 124 1.58 -8.76 4.73
N PRO A 125 1.22 -7.99 5.77
CA PRO A 125 0.55 -8.56 6.94
C PRO A 125 -0.88 -8.97 6.62
N VAL A 126 -1.40 -9.98 7.33
CA VAL A 126 -2.81 -10.41 7.27
C VAL A 126 -3.75 -9.24 7.57
N SER A 127 -3.39 -8.41 8.56
CA SER A 127 -4.18 -7.25 8.98
C SER A 127 -3.32 -5.98 9.02
N ARG A 128 -3.87 -4.86 8.52
CA ARG A 128 -3.26 -3.54 8.64
C ARG A 128 -4.35 -2.47 8.72
N GLY A 129 -4.54 -1.91 9.89
CA GLY A 129 -5.66 -1.00 10.16
C GLY A 129 -6.99 -1.70 9.87
N ARG A 130 -7.85 -1.09 9.06
CA ARG A 130 -9.13 -1.69 8.68
C ARG A 130 -9.04 -2.77 7.58
N ILE A 131 -7.87 -2.99 6.98
CA ILE A 131 -7.71 -3.93 5.87
C ILE A 131 -7.31 -5.31 6.38
N LEU A 132 -8.05 -6.33 5.94
CA LEU A 132 -7.77 -7.75 6.14
C LEU A 132 -7.45 -8.43 4.80
N ARG A 133 -6.60 -9.45 4.83
CA ARG A 133 -6.18 -10.24 3.67
C ARG A 133 -6.35 -11.73 3.95
N PRO A 134 -7.59 -12.24 3.92
CA PRO A 134 -7.88 -13.62 4.32
C PRO A 134 -7.17 -14.68 3.46
N LEU A 135 -6.82 -14.34 2.21
CA LEU A 135 -6.23 -15.26 1.26
C LEU A 135 -4.70 -15.16 1.17
N ILE A 136 -4.04 -14.39 2.07
CA ILE A 136 -2.62 -14.07 1.95
C ILE A 136 -1.69 -15.28 2.07
N SER A 137 -2.14 -16.35 2.72
CA SER A 137 -1.43 -17.63 2.86
C SER A 137 -1.72 -18.61 1.73
N LEU A 138 -2.70 -18.34 0.88
CA LEU A 138 -3.10 -19.21 -0.23
C LEU A 138 -2.43 -18.78 -1.53
N SER A 139 -2.04 -19.75 -2.35
CA SER A 139 -1.54 -19.49 -3.69
C SER A 139 -2.68 -19.14 -4.66
N ARG A 140 -2.34 -18.49 -5.78
CA ARG A 140 -3.30 -18.27 -6.88
C ARG A 140 -3.87 -19.63 -7.38
N ARG A 141 -3.06 -20.68 -7.39
CA ARG A 141 -3.49 -22.02 -7.80
C ARG A 141 -4.56 -22.58 -6.86
N ASP A 142 -4.41 -22.39 -5.55
CA ASP A 142 -5.42 -22.85 -4.58
C ASP A 142 -6.75 -22.13 -4.79
N VAL A 143 -6.70 -20.81 -5.07
CA VAL A 143 -7.90 -20.03 -5.38
C VAL A 143 -8.59 -20.52 -6.67
N LEU A 144 -7.83 -20.81 -7.73
CA LEU A 144 -8.39 -21.31 -8.98
C LEU A 144 -8.96 -22.72 -8.83
N ASN A 145 -8.29 -23.61 -8.08
CA ASN A 145 -8.78 -24.94 -7.77
C ASN A 145 -10.12 -24.87 -7.03
N TYR A 146 -10.24 -24.01 -6.02
CA TYR A 146 -11.50 -23.78 -5.31
C TYR A 146 -12.63 -23.30 -6.23
N LEU A 147 -12.35 -22.32 -7.10
CA LEU A 147 -13.35 -21.81 -8.05
C LEU A 147 -13.81 -22.89 -9.02
N SER A 148 -12.87 -23.71 -9.54
CA SER A 148 -13.15 -24.81 -10.45
C SER A 148 -13.99 -25.89 -9.76
N GLU A 149 -13.62 -26.31 -8.54
CA GLU A 149 -14.37 -27.31 -7.75
C GLU A 149 -15.81 -26.84 -7.48
N LYS A 150 -16.00 -25.55 -7.16
CA LYS A 150 -17.33 -24.97 -6.92
C LYS A 150 -18.05 -24.55 -8.19
N LYS A 151 -17.48 -24.76 -9.37
CA LYS A 151 -18.02 -24.37 -10.67
C LYS A 151 -18.39 -22.88 -10.76
N ILE A 152 -17.57 -22.03 -10.10
CA ILE A 152 -17.76 -20.58 -10.07
C ILE A 152 -16.96 -19.97 -11.23
N LEU A 153 -17.62 -19.22 -12.10
CA LEU A 153 -16.97 -18.51 -13.19
C LEU A 153 -16.14 -17.34 -12.64
N TRP A 154 -15.04 -17.03 -13.32
CA TRP A 154 -14.21 -15.85 -13.06
C TRP A 154 -13.85 -15.15 -14.37
N ARG A 155 -13.44 -13.89 -14.27
CA ARG A 155 -12.90 -13.13 -15.40
C ARG A 155 -11.42 -12.88 -15.22
N GLU A 156 -10.68 -12.91 -16.31
CA GLU A 156 -9.29 -12.46 -16.34
C GLU A 156 -9.23 -11.02 -16.84
N ASP A 157 -8.47 -10.20 -16.14
CA ASP A 157 -8.22 -8.82 -16.52
C ASP A 157 -7.27 -8.77 -17.72
N SER A 158 -7.70 -8.18 -18.83
CA SER A 158 -6.92 -8.06 -20.08
C SER A 158 -5.58 -7.33 -19.86
N THR A 159 -5.52 -6.40 -18.89
CA THR A 159 -4.30 -5.66 -18.56
C THR A 159 -3.21 -6.52 -17.90
N ASN A 160 -3.51 -7.72 -17.44
CA ASN A 160 -2.52 -8.68 -16.92
C ASN A 160 -1.52 -9.12 -18.00
N SER A 161 -1.81 -8.90 -19.28
CA SER A 161 -0.91 -9.20 -20.37
C SER A 161 0.13 -8.09 -20.65
N ASP A 162 -0.13 -6.87 -20.22
CA ASP A 162 0.71 -5.71 -20.52
C ASP A 162 2.02 -5.71 -19.74
N ILE A 163 3.13 -5.96 -20.42
CA ILE A 163 4.49 -6.00 -19.83
C ILE A 163 5.08 -4.61 -19.53
N HIS A 164 4.43 -3.51 -19.90
CA HIS A 164 4.86 -2.16 -19.51
C HIS A 164 4.77 -1.98 -17.99
N PHE A 165 3.85 -2.68 -17.33
CA PHE A 165 3.76 -2.67 -15.88
C PHE A 165 4.84 -3.58 -15.25
N LEU A 166 5.59 -3.03 -14.28
CA LEU A 166 6.66 -3.77 -13.61
C LEU A 166 6.16 -5.07 -12.99
N ARG A 167 4.96 -5.07 -12.41
CA ARG A 167 4.36 -6.26 -11.80
C ARG A 167 4.16 -7.38 -12.83
N ASN A 168 3.64 -7.04 -13.99
CA ASN A 168 3.45 -8.02 -15.07
C ASN A 168 4.79 -8.54 -15.62
N ARG A 169 5.83 -7.69 -15.68
CA ARG A 169 7.19 -8.16 -16.04
C ARG A 169 7.74 -9.14 -15.01
N VAL A 170 7.58 -8.87 -13.72
CA VAL A 170 7.99 -9.80 -12.65
C VAL A 170 7.24 -11.12 -12.81
N ARG A 171 5.92 -11.08 -12.94
CA ARG A 171 5.06 -12.28 -13.08
C ARG A 171 5.38 -13.11 -14.32
N ARG A 172 5.62 -12.47 -15.47
CA ARG A 172 5.76 -13.15 -16.77
C ARG A 172 7.18 -13.50 -17.17
N ARG A 173 8.19 -12.82 -16.60
CA ARG A 173 9.60 -13.03 -16.98
C ARG A 173 10.45 -13.50 -15.80
N LEU A 174 10.37 -12.80 -14.66
CA LEU A 174 11.24 -13.13 -13.53
C LEU A 174 10.77 -14.39 -12.81
N ILE A 175 9.48 -14.51 -12.49
CA ILE A 175 8.95 -15.67 -11.76
C ILE A 175 9.18 -16.96 -12.53
N PRO A 176 8.90 -17.11 -13.83
CA PRO A 176 9.21 -18.33 -14.57
C PRO A 176 10.70 -18.70 -14.53
N LEU A 177 11.61 -17.72 -14.65
CA LEU A 177 13.05 -17.94 -14.53
C LEU A 177 13.42 -18.44 -13.12
N LEU A 178 12.81 -17.87 -12.09
CA LEU A 178 13.04 -18.32 -10.71
C LEU A 178 12.48 -19.72 -10.47
N GLU A 179 11.31 -20.06 -11.03
CA GLU A 179 10.73 -21.41 -10.94
C GLU A 179 11.66 -22.46 -11.57
N GLU A 180 12.24 -22.13 -12.72
CA GLU A 180 13.14 -23.02 -13.45
C GLU A 180 14.48 -23.19 -12.75
N SER A 181 15.08 -22.07 -12.32
CA SER A 181 16.49 -22.05 -11.88
C SER A 181 16.66 -22.18 -10.36
N PHE A 182 15.64 -21.86 -9.57
CA PHE A 182 15.69 -21.81 -8.10
C PHE A 182 14.43 -22.40 -7.47
N PRO A 183 14.26 -23.73 -7.44
CA PRO A 183 12.98 -24.36 -7.03
C PRO A 183 12.42 -23.93 -5.66
N GLN A 184 13.28 -23.50 -4.76
CA GLN A 184 12.90 -23.05 -3.41
C GLN A 184 12.78 -21.52 -3.25
N TRP A 185 12.85 -20.75 -4.34
CA TRP A 185 12.83 -19.29 -4.28
C TRP A 185 11.63 -18.72 -3.52
N ARG A 186 10.46 -19.35 -3.63
CA ARG A 186 9.23 -18.93 -2.92
C ARG A 186 9.41 -18.98 -1.42
N VAL A 187 9.96 -20.06 -0.91
CA VAL A 187 10.25 -20.25 0.52
C VAL A 187 11.29 -19.21 0.98
N GLY A 188 12.36 -19.03 0.22
CA GLY A 188 13.41 -18.06 0.54
C GLY A 188 12.90 -16.62 0.58
N VAL A 189 12.10 -16.20 -0.41
CA VAL A 189 11.53 -14.85 -0.45
C VAL A 189 10.48 -14.63 0.64
N ALA A 190 9.68 -15.64 0.96
CA ALA A 190 8.72 -15.57 2.08
C ALA A 190 9.47 -15.40 3.42
N ALA A 191 10.46 -16.25 3.70
CA ALA A 191 11.28 -16.18 4.91
C ALA A 191 12.02 -14.83 5.03
N LEU A 192 12.54 -14.29 3.90
CA LEU A 192 13.09 -12.94 3.87
C LEU A 192 12.05 -11.91 4.30
N GLY A 193 10.85 -11.95 3.73
CA GLY A 193 9.77 -11.02 4.07
C GLY A 193 9.38 -11.07 5.55
N GLU A 194 9.28 -12.26 6.12
CA GLU A 194 9.00 -12.49 7.55
C GLU A 194 10.12 -11.93 8.43
N THR A 195 11.37 -12.26 8.13
CA THR A 195 12.54 -11.73 8.86
C THR A 195 12.57 -10.21 8.80
N GLN A 196 12.33 -9.62 7.63
CA GLN A 196 12.29 -8.17 7.49
C GLN A 196 11.13 -7.53 8.23
N SER A 197 10.02 -8.24 8.43
CA SER A 197 8.93 -7.76 9.30
C SER A 197 9.37 -7.64 10.75
N LEU A 198 10.05 -8.66 11.28
CA LEU A 198 10.59 -8.64 12.65
C LEU A 198 11.62 -7.52 12.84
N VAL A 199 12.51 -7.33 11.86
CA VAL A 199 13.49 -6.22 11.87
C VAL A 199 12.79 -4.87 11.84
N ALA A 200 11.76 -4.71 11.00
CA ALA A 200 11.00 -3.47 10.91
C ALA A 200 10.27 -3.15 12.21
N ASP A 201 9.63 -4.15 12.83
CA ASP A 201 8.93 -3.99 14.11
C ASP A 201 9.90 -3.63 15.26
N PHE A 202 11.08 -4.24 15.26
CA PHE A 202 12.15 -3.89 16.21
C PHE A 202 12.59 -2.44 16.03
N MET A 203 12.91 -2.04 14.81
CA MET A 203 13.34 -0.68 14.49
C MET A 203 12.28 0.37 14.85
N GLN A 204 11.02 0.07 14.59
CA GLN A 204 9.90 0.96 14.93
C GLN A 204 9.79 1.17 16.44
N ARG A 205 9.87 0.10 17.22
CA ARG A 205 9.85 0.18 18.68
C ARG A 205 11.04 0.95 19.23
N GLU A 206 12.25 0.64 18.77
CA GLU A 206 13.46 1.34 19.20
C GLU A 206 13.41 2.84 18.86
N ALA A 207 12.94 3.19 17.66
CA ALA A 207 12.81 4.58 17.25
C ALA A 207 11.80 5.33 18.14
N ALA A 208 10.64 4.73 18.42
CA ALA A 208 9.62 5.32 19.28
C ALA A 208 10.07 5.47 20.73
N LEU A 209 10.90 4.55 21.25
CA LEU A 209 11.44 4.63 22.61
C LEU A 209 12.55 5.69 22.74
N ARG A 210 13.40 5.83 21.73
CA ARG A 210 14.63 6.64 21.80
C ARG A 210 14.47 8.07 21.29
N VAL A 211 13.50 8.31 20.41
CA VAL A 211 13.26 9.63 19.81
C VAL A 211 11.81 10.04 20.09
N GLN A 212 11.64 10.92 21.07
CA GLN A 212 10.33 11.45 21.40
C GLN A 212 10.06 12.72 20.60
N TRP A 213 8.86 12.78 19.97
CA TRP A 213 8.41 13.93 19.23
C TRP A 213 7.45 14.78 20.06
N GLU A 214 7.79 16.04 20.25
CA GLU A 214 6.90 17.05 20.83
C GLU A 214 6.00 17.62 19.74
N ALA A 215 4.69 17.45 19.90
CA ALA A 215 3.71 17.89 18.91
C ALA A 215 3.29 19.35 19.14
N SER A 216 3.19 20.09 18.03
CA SER A 216 2.53 21.39 17.95
C SER A 216 1.45 21.31 16.85
N SER A 217 0.70 22.39 16.61
CA SER A 217 -0.46 22.39 15.67
C SER A 217 -0.12 21.88 14.25
N LEU A 218 1.05 22.22 13.72
CA LEU A 218 1.47 21.89 12.35
C LEU A 218 2.91 21.36 12.29
N SER A 219 3.48 20.98 13.43
CA SER A 219 4.87 20.51 13.47
C SER A 219 5.12 19.51 14.59
N LEU A 220 6.17 18.72 14.39
CA LEU A 220 6.79 17.88 15.41
C LEU A 220 8.22 18.33 15.58
N SER A 221 8.72 18.32 16.81
CA SER A 221 10.13 18.60 17.10
C SER A 221 10.71 17.62 18.09
N THR A 222 12.01 17.40 17.99
CA THR A 222 12.80 16.59 18.95
C THR A 222 14.15 17.26 19.17
N ASP A 223 14.82 16.87 20.25
CA ASP A 223 16.15 17.38 20.58
C ASP A 223 17.21 16.87 19.59
N THR A 224 18.10 17.76 19.13
CA THR A 224 19.11 17.44 18.10
C THR A 224 20.17 16.48 18.62
N GLU A 225 20.65 16.67 19.85
CA GLU A 225 21.70 15.84 20.44
C GLU A 225 21.17 14.42 20.67
N THR A 226 19.99 14.27 21.29
CA THR A 226 19.30 13.00 21.50
C THR A 226 19.09 12.25 20.17
N PHE A 227 18.67 12.95 19.13
CA PHE A 227 18.46 12.35 17.82
C PHE A 227 19.76 11.86 17.17
N PHE A 228 20.81 12.69 17.17
CA PHE A 228 22.08 12.33 16.54
C PHE A 228 22.90 11.33 17.36
N ALA A 229 22.62 11.16 18.65
CA ALA A 229 23.19 10.07 19.47
C ALA A 229 22.67 8.67 19.02
N GLN A 230 21.55 8.61 18.27
CA GLN A 230 21.01 7.32 17.82
C GLN A 230 21.74 6.77 16.60
N PRO A 231 21.76 5.43 16.42
CA PRO A 231 22.26 4.80 15.19
C PRO A 231 21.56 5.33 13.94
N PRO A 232 22.24 5.45 12.79
CA PRO A 232 21.66 6.00 11.56
C PRO A 232 20.33 5.38 11.13
N ILE A 233 20.19 4.06 11.30
CA ILE A 233 18.98 3.33 10.94
C ILE A 233 17.78 3.72 11.83
N ILE A 234 18.03 4.01 13.11
CA ILE A 234 17.01 4.46 14.07
C ILE A 234 16.62 5.90 13.78
N ARG A 235 17.56 6.76 13.40
CA ARG A 235 17.27 8.13 12.95
C ARG A 235 16.36 8.15 11.73
N GLU A 236 16.67 7.30 10.72
CA GLU A 236 15.81 7.16 9.52
C GLU A 236 14.38 6.75 9.92
N GLU A 237 14.22 5.74 10.79
CA GLU A 237 12.90 5.24 11.19
C GLU A 237 12.16 6.28 12.04
N ALA A 238 12.82 6.97 12.96
CA ALA A 238 12.21 8.04 13.76
C ALA A 238 11.68 9.19 12.89
N LEU A 239 12.43 9.61 11.86
CA LEU A 239 11.94 10.60 10.90
C LEU A 239 10.71 10.10 10.13
N PHE A 240 10.72 8.85 9.68
CA PHE A 240 9.55 8.29 9.01
C PHE A 240 8.34 8.21 9.92
N GLN A 241 8.50 7.89 11.20
CA GLN A 241 7.41 7.90 12.19
C GLN A 241 6.86 9.32 12.39
N GLY A 242 7.72 10.31 12.56
CA GLY A 242 7.30 11.71 12.68
C GLY A 242 6.56 12.21 11.42
N ILE A 243 7.03 11.83 10.24
CA ILE A 243 6.37 12.14 8.97
C ILE A 243 4.98 11.49 8.91
N ASP A 244 4.86 10.22 9.27
CA ASP A 244 3.59 9.48 9.25
C ASP A 244 2.60 10.04 10.28
N GLN A 245 3.08 10.52 11.42
CA GLN A 245 2.25 11.15 12.46
C GLN A 245 1.67 12.48 11.99
N LEU A 246 2.47 13.34 11.33
CA LEU A 246 2.01 14.61 10.80
C LEU A 246 1.16 14.48 9.53
N LEU A 247 1.53 13.57 8.65
CA LEU A 247 0.90 13.42 7.36
C LEU A 247 0.89 11.95 6.94
N PRO A 248 -0.07 11.14 7.42
CA PRO A 248 -0.14 9.71 7.15
C PRO A 248 -0.14 9.32 5.66
N SER A 249 -0.52 10.27 4.78
CA SER A 249 -0.49 10.08 3.33
C SER A 249 0.86 10.37 2.67
N ALA A 250 1.80 11.03 3.34
CA ALA A 250 3.07 11.47 2.75
C ALA A 250 4.01 10.30 2.40
N ARG A 251 4.02 9.26 3.22
CA ARG A 251 4.83 8.05 2.98
C ARG A 251 4.34 7.27 1.75
N ALA A 252 3.07 7.36 1.43
CA ALA A 252 2.48 6.77 0.24
C ALA A 252 2.77 7.59 -1.02
N SER A 253 3.09 8.88 -0.89
CA SER A 253 3.53 9.72 -1.99
C SER A 253 5.01 9.43 -2.28
N HIS A 254 5.35 9.11 -3.54
CA HIS A 254 6.74 8.87 -3.97
C HIS A 254 7.64 10.11 -3.87
N THR A 255 7.17 11.16 -3.23
CA THR A 255 7.85 12.45 -3.07
C THR A 255 9.03 12.38 -2.09
N ILE A 256 9.01 11.40 -1.16
CA ILE A 256 10.08 11.26 -0.16
C ILE A 256 11.14 10.32 -0.68
N LYS A 257 12.22 10.89 -1.24
CA LYS A 257 13.38 10.12 -1.67
C LYS A 257 14.22 9.70 -0.46
N ARG A 258 14.33 8.41 -0.19
CA ARG A 258 15.11 7.87 0.93
C ARG A 258 16.56 8.40 0.97
N LYS A 259 17.17 8.64 -0.18
CA LYS A 259 18.50 9.26 -0.27
C LYS A 259 18.57 10.58 0.49
N ASN A 260 17.55 11.41 0.40
CA ASN A 260 17.51 12.72 1.03
C ASN A 260 17.34 12.60 2.56
N ILE A 261 16.51 11.65 3.02
CA ILE A 261 16.38 11.33 4.44
C ILE A 261 17.72 10.86 5.01
N ARG A 262 18.45 10.00 4.31
CA ARG A 262 19.77 9.53 4.72
C ARG A 262 20.77 10.66 4.85
N ARG A 263 20.81 11.59 3.89
CA ARG A 263 21.69 12.76 3.97
C ARG A 263 21.36 13.66 5.15
N PHE A 264 20.09 13.85 5.45
CA PHE A 264 19.66 14.58 6.64
C PHE A 264 20.07 13.83 7.94
N CYS A 265 19.84 12.55 8.03
CA CYS A 265 20.26 11.70 9.15
C CYS A 265 21.78 11.62 9.32
N ALA A 266 22.55 11.73 8.23
CA ALA A 266 24.01 11.84 8.28
C ALA A 266 24.51 13.22 8.74
N GLY A 267 23.63 14.22 8.82
CA GLY A 267 23.98 15.58 9.16
C GLY A 267 24.57 16.42 8.01
N GLU A 268 24.59 15.87 6.78
CA GLU A 268 25.13 16.53 5.58
C GLU A 268 24.30 17.75 5.14
N ILE A 269 23.03 17.76 5.47
CA ILE A 269 22.11 18.86 5.15
C ILE A 269 21.32 19.27 6.39
N THR A 270 21.02 20.56 6.49
CA THR A 270 20.30 21.14 7.63
C THR A 270 18.81 21.35 7.37
N ALA A 271 18.40 21.32 6.11
CA ALA A 271 17.01 21.47 5.72
C ALA A 271 16.70 20.70 4.44
N ILE A 272 15.45 20.25 4.29
CA ILE A 272 14.94 19.60 3.09
C ILE A 272 13.43 19.73 3.00
N ASP A 273 12.95 20.04 1.80
CA ASP A 273 11.52 20.04 1.47
C ASP A 273 11.10 18.70 0.87
N LEU A 274 10.03 18.13 1.39
CA LEU A 274 9.47 16.82 1.06
C LEU A 274 7.99 16.98 0.66
N GLY A 275 7.74 17.66 -0.46
CA GLY A 275 6.39 18.02 -0.88
C GLY A 275 5.81 19.10 0.05
N SER A 276 4.73 18.76 0.78
CA SER A 276 4.10 19.66 1.75
C SER A 276 4.75 19.65 3.13
N LEU A 277 5.85 18.91 3.31
CA LEU A 277 6.60 18.83 4.56
C LEU A 277 7.97 19.45 4.41
N ARG A 278 8.43 20.12 5.47
CA ARG A 278 9.81 20.62 5.60
C ARG A 278 10.44 19.97 6.83
N LEU A 279 11.62 19.38 6.63
CA LEU A 279 12.52 18.98 7.71
C LEU A 279 13.57 20.07 7.87
N LYS A 280 13.82 20.47 9.09
CA LYS A 280 14.88 21.45 9.45
C LYS A 280 15.59 20.98 10.71
N LYS A 281 16.90 21.19 10.77
CA LYS A 281 17.68 21.06 12.00
C LYS A 281 18.42 22.36 12.29
N ASP A 282 18.48 22.69 13.56
CA ASP A 282 19.39 23.70 14.12
C ASP A 282 20.24 23.06 15.24
N SER A 283 20.93 23.89 16.04
CA SER A 283 21.79 23.39 17.12
C SER A 283 21.04 22.71 18.26
N ARG A 284 19.73 22.96 18.41
CA ARG A 284 18.93 22.46 19.54
C ARG A 284 17.83 21.53 19.10
N ARG A 285 17.21 21.78 17.93
CA ARG A 285 16.01 21.06 17.54
C ARG A 285 16.04 20.57 16.10
N ILE A 286 15.44 19.40 15.90
CA ILE A 286 15.01 18.88 14.62
C ILE A 286 13.51 19.08 14.56
N THR A 287 13.02 19.67 13.46
CA THR A 287 11.61 19.99 13.28
C THR A 287 11.12 19.40 11.97
N ILE A 288 9.96 18.74 12.03
CA ILE A 288 9.16 18.34 10.85
C ILE A 288 7.93 19.26 10.87
N SER A 289 7.70 20.02 9.82
CA SER A 289 6.57 20.96 9.74
C SER A 289 5.79 20.79 8.43
N ILE A 290 4.48 21.00 8.50
CA ILE A 290 3.64 21.16 7.33
C ILE A 290 3.77 22.59 6.87
N PHE A 291 4.08 22.82 5.60
CA PHE A 291 4.03 24.14 5.01
C PHE A 291 3.20 24.11 3.73
N SER A 292 2.42 25.15 3.53
CA SER A 292 1.76 25.37 2.24
C SER A 292 2.78 26.01 1.32
N ASP A 293 3.19 25.32 0.24
CA ASP A 293 3.97 25.95 -0.82
C ASP A 293 3.17 27.15 -1.36
N PRO A 294 3.71 28.39 -1.30
CA PRO A 294 3.05 29.56 -1.88
C PRO A 294 2.71 29.37 -3.37
N ARG A 295 3.43 28.49 -4.08
CA ARG A 295 3.21 28.18 -5.50
C ARG A 295 1.99 27.27 -5.73
N SER A 296 1.44 26.64 -4.70
CA SER A 296 0.23 25.81 -4.79
C SER A 296 -1.07 26.63 -4.78
N ARG A 297 -1.03 27.94 -4.47
CA ARG A 297 -2.19 28.84 -4.44
C ARG A 297 -2.57 29.46 -5.78
N ILE A 298 -1.84 29.18 -6.86
CA ILE A 298 -2.13 29.71 -8.20
C ILE A 298 -2.53 28.54 -9.11
N ARG A 299 -3.58 27.82 -8.78
CA ARG A 299 -4.39 27.00 -9.71
C ARG A 299 -5.74 26.71 -9.04
N THR A 300 -6.59 27.72 -9.04
CA THR A 300 -8.04 27.54 -8.98
C THR A 300 -8.54 27.17 -10.36
#